data_0d31ad07eadd89d9d4aa2dd1f3046253
#
_entry.id   0d31ad07eadd89d9d4aa2dd1f3046253
#
_cell.length_a   1.000
_cell.length_b   1.000
_cell.length_c   1.000
_cell.angle_alpha   90.00
_cell.angle_beta   90.00
_cell.angle_gamma   90.00
#
_symmetry.space_group_name_H-M   'P 1'
#
loop_
_entity.id
_entity.type
_entity.pdbx_description
1 polymer ?
#
loop_
_entity_poly.entity_id
_entity_poly.type
_entity_poly.pdbx_seq_one_letter_code
_entity_poly.pdbx_strand_id
1 'polypeptide(L)'
;MEKKDYLHLFEKELFESCIPFWLKNGYDTVNGGMCTSLDREGKIYSTDKSVWMQGRAGYMFSRMANAFGMQELLPVAKSCIDFLNAHCIDSDGRMFFTVTADGKPLRKRRYMFSETFYIIACAEYFKATGDMECLANARKYYDFCLNMYRNPESDPYKITPKSVPGTRDMKALNLPMILLNVTCVLRDCDKEKVEYYNAVAKELVADIKAFNVSGTGFMLEGLGINGEYFNESAGARVVNPGHSIELSWFLLDQAIYEDDGELKAFAQKVFDTAFDFGWDERYGGILYFKDLEGHPVEAYEHDMKLWWPHNEAIIASLKLYKETGNQKYYDIFKRVVDYAWKHFSDFKYGEWYGYLRRDGLPTEPPCKGHTYKGPFHVLRMLTIVIEMLREMA
;
A
#
# COMPACT_ATOMS: atom_id res chain seq x y z
N MET A 1 -23.11 -14.50 -7.07
CA MET A 1 -23.44 -13.47 -6.05
C MET A 1 -23.78 -12.18 -6.78
N GLU A 2 -24.83 -11.50 -6.33
CA GLU A 2 -25.17 -10.16 -6.79
C GLU A 2 -24.37 -9.10 -6.02
N LYS A 3 -24.41 -7.83 -6.46
CA LYS A 3 -23.66 -6.73 -5.77
C LYS A 3 -24.02 -6.62 -4.27
N LYS A 4 -25.27 -6.81 -3.94
CA LYS A 4 -25.76 -6.80 -2.56
C LYS A 4 -25.14 -7.91 -1.69
N ASP A 5 -24.93 -9.09 -2.27
CA ASP A 5 -24.31 -10.21 -1.55
C ASP A 5 -22.84 -9.91 -1.27
N TYR A 6 -22.14 -9.30 -2.24
CA TYR A 6 -20.76 -8.84 -2.03
C TYR A 6 -20.71 -7.75 -0.96
N LEU A 7 -21.59 -6.75 -1.00
CA LEU A 7 -21.62 -5.73 0.05
C LEU A 7 -21.72 -6.35 1.45
N HIS A 8 -22.65 -7.27 1.65
CA HIS A 8 -22.78 -7.97 2.93
C HIS A 8 -21.54 -8.78 3.31
N LEU A 9 -20.91 -9.48 2.33
CA LEU A 9 -19.67 -10.23 2.54
C LEU A 9 -18.53 -9.33 3.03
N PHE A 10 -18.34 -8.17 2.38
CA PHE A 10 -17.28 -7.22 2.73
C PHE A 10 -17.54 -6.52 4.07
N GLU A 11 -18.78 -6.13 4.33
CA GLU A 11 -19.16 -5.54 5.62
C GLU A 11 -18.92 -6.51 6.77
N LYS A 12 -19.33 -7.77 6.62
CA LYS A 12 -19.09 -8.81 7.62
C LYS A 12 -17.61 -9.02 7.87
N GLU A 13 -16.80 -9.11 6.82
CA GLU A 13 -15.35 -9.29 6.95
C GLU A 13 -14.69 -8.11 7.66
N LEU A 14 -15.09 -6.87 7.34
CA LEU A 14 -14.54 -5.68 7.97
C LEU A 14 -14.95 -5.57 9.44
N PHE A 15 -16.27 -5.58 9.72
CA PHE A 15 -16.81 -5.20 11.02
C PHE A 15 -16.81 -6.35 12.03
N GLU A 16 -16.94 -7.60 11.58
CA GLU A 16 -17.03 -8.76 12.48
C GLU A 16 -15.74 -9.57 12.57
N SER A 17 -14.78 -9.40 11.61
CA SER A 17 -13.54 -10.16 11.53
C SER A 17 -12.31 -9.28 11.73
N CYS A 18 -11.99 -8.41 10.76
CA CYS A 18 -10.69 -7.73 10.73
C CYS A 18 -10.55 -6.63 11.79
N ILE A 19 -11.52 -5.73 11.95
CA ILE A 19 -11.45 -4.69 12.99
C ILE A 19 -11.36 -5.31 14.39
N PRO A 20 -12.26 -6.24 14.79
CA PRO A 20 -12.18 -6.87 16.11
C PRO A 20 -10.84 -7.60 16.34
N PHE A 21 -10.29 -8.27 15.32
CA PHE A 21 -9.01 -8.94 15.43
C PHE A 21 -7.89 -7.97 15.82
N TRP A 22 -7.76 -6.84 15.11
CA TRP A 22 -6.70 -5.87 15.37
C TRP A 22 -6.87 -5.11 16.68
N LEU A 23 -8.10 -4.75 17.03
CA LEU A 23 -8.39 -4.06 18.31
C LEU A 23 -8.09 -4.96 19.51
N LYS A 24 -8.44 -6.25 19.42
CA LYS A 24 -8.23 -7.20 20.51
C LYS A 24 -6.78 -7.62 20.67
N ASN A 25 -6.09 -7.90 19.57
CA ASN A 25 -4.80 -8.56 19.59
C ASN A 25 -3.61 -7.63 19.29
N GLY A 26 -3.84 -6.57 18.54
CA GLY A 26 -2.80 -5.67 18.06
C GLY A 26 -2.65 -4.38 18.85
N TYR A 27 -3.74 -3.83 19.39
CA TYR A 27 -3.68 -2.55 20.11
C TYR A 27 -2.89 -2.69 21.42
N ASP A 28 -1.77 -1.97 21.52
CA ASP A 28 -0.92 -1.96 22.73
C ASP A 28 -1.36 -0.89 23.71
N THR A 29 -2.15 -1.29 24.69
CA THR A 29 -2.66 -0.37 25.75
C THR A 29 -1.62 -0.04 26.82
N VAL A 30 -0.44 -0.68 26.79
CA VAL A 30 0.64 -0.47 27.79
C VAL A 30 1.63 0.57 27.29
N ASN A 31 2.16 0.37 26.07
CA ASN A 31 3.19 1.24 25.52
C ASN A 31 2.65 2.19 24.42
N GLY A 32 1.40 2.03 24.03
CA GLY A 32 0.80 2.76 22.91
C GLY A 32 1.12 2.16 21.54
N GLY A 33 0.37 2.60 20.52
CA GLY A 33 0.50 2.11 19.16
C GLY A 33 0.02 0.67 18.99
N MET A 34 0.60 -0.05 18.01
CA MET A 34 0.21 -1.41 17.63
C MET A 34 1.34 -2.41 17.79
N CYS A 35 1.06 -3.56 18.39
CA CYS A 35 1.84 -4.79 18.23
C CYS A 35 1.43 -5.43 16.91
N THR A 36 2.36 -5.61 16.00
CA THR A 36 2.07 -6.07 14.64
C THR A 36 2.54 -7.47 14.32
N SER A 37 3.42 -8.05 15.14
CA SER A 37 3.92 -9.43 14.95
C SER A 37 3.00 -10.43 15.66
N LEU A 38 1.94 -10.83 14.94
CA LEU A 38 0.87 -11.67 15.44
C LEU A 38 0.83 -13.02 14.70
N ASP A 39 0.77 -14.11 15.44
CA ASP A 39 0.55 -15.43 14.87
C ASP A 39 -0.89 -15.61 14.36
N ARG A 40 -1.24 -16.82 13.91
CA ARG A 40 -2.57 -17.12 13.40
C ARG A 40 -3.68 -16.82 14.41
N GLU A 41 -3.45 -17.08 15.70
CA GLU A 41 -4.45 -16.91 16.76
C GLU A 41 -4.48 -15.48 17.31
N GLY A 42 -3.59 -14.61 16.85
CA GLY A 42 -3.42 -13.23 17.35
C GLY A 42 -2.48 -13.11 18.54
N LYS A 43 -1.72 -14.17 18.90
CA LYS A 43 -0.70 -14.08 19.95
C LYS A 43 0.52 -13.33 19.44
N ILE A 44 1.06 -12.45 20.28
CA ILE A 44 2.28 -11.72 19.96
C ILE A 44 3.47 -12.67 20.00
N TYR A 45 4.17 -12.84 18.86
CA TYR A 45 5.40 -13.64 18.78
C TYR A 45 6.67 -12.78 18.75
N SER A 46 6.54 -11.46 18.52
CA SER A 46 7.61 -10.47 18.67
C SER A 46 7.02 -9.17 19.18
N THR A 47 7.69 -8.54 20.14
CA THR A 47 7.26 -7.24 20.71
C THR A 47 7.85 -6.06 19.97
N ASP A 48 8.78 -6.28 19.03
CA ASP A 48 9.33 -5.22 18.19
C ASP A 48 8.24 -4.60 17.32
N LYS A 49 8.24 -3.29 17.22
CA LYS A 49 7.24 -2.53 16.48
C LYS A 49 7.79 -2.02 15.15
N SER A 50 7.09 -2.35 14.08
CA SER A 50 7.31 -1.76 12.77
C SER A 50 6.78 -0.33 12.75
N VAL A 51 7.64 0.63 12.42
CA VAL A 51 7.25 2.04 12.30
C VAL A 51 6.26 2.24 11.14
N TRP A 52 6.44 1.50 10.04
CA TRP A 52 5.48 1.51 8.93
C TRP A 52 4.07 1.13 9.39
N MET A 53 3.97 0.11 10.25
CA MET A 53 2.66 -0.37 10.69
C MET A 53 1.99 0.59 11.67
N GLN A 54 2.76 1.38 12.44
CA GLN A 54 2.17 2.45 13.26
C GLN A 54 1.48 3.50 12.36
N GLY A 55 2.20 3.99 11.33
CA GLY A 55 1.62 4.97 10.39
C GLY A 55 0.43 4.39 9.62
N ARG A 56 0.54 3.16 9.12
CA ARG A 56 -0.55 2.47 8.42
C ARG A 56 -1.79 2.26 9.30
N ALA A 57 -1.61 1.88 10.57
CA ALA A 57 -2.70 1.75 11.52
C ALA A 57 -3.36 3.10 11.84
N GLY A 58 -2.55 4.12 12.14
CA GLY A 58 -3.06 5.48 12.37
C GLY A 58 -3.90 5.99 11.19
N TYR A 59 -3.43 5.76 9.95
CA TYR A 59 -4.18 6.07 8.74
C TYR A 59 -5.51 5.30 8.67
N MET A 60 -5.47 3.97 8.77
CA MET A 60 -6.67 3.16 8.54
C MET A 60 -7.75 3.37 9.58
N PHE A 61 -7.40 3.47 10.87
CA PHE A 61 -8.38 3.74 11.91
C PHE A 61 -9.00 5.13 11.78
N SER A 62 -8.23 6.14 11.36
CA SER A 62 -8.76 7.47 11.01
C SER A 62 -9.66 7.42 9.77
N ARG A 63 -9.24 6.68 8.73
CA ARG A 63 -9.98 6.54 7.45
C ARG A 63 -11.34 5.86 7.65
N MET A 64 -11.39 4.82 8.48
CA MET A 64 -12.65 4.14 8.81
C MET A 64 -13.57 5.02 9.68
N ALA A 65 -13.00 5.82 10.59
CA ALA A 65 -13.77 6.82 11.33
C ALA A 65 -14.42 7.84 10.38
N ASN A 66 -13.68 8.32 9.38
CA ASN A 66 -14.21 9.22 8.35
C ASN A 66 -15.24 8.57 7.42
N ALA A 67 -15.00 7.32 6.98
CA ALA A 67 -15.85 6.62 6.03
C ALA A 67 -17.20 6.16 6.63
N PHE A 68 -17.15 5.69 7.87
CA PHE A 68 -18.29 4.99 8.50
C PHE A 68 -18.78 5.65 9.79
N GLY A 69 -18.20 6.79 10.19
CA GLY A 69 -18.57 7.49 11.42
C GLY A 69 -18.10 6.77 12.70
N MET A 70 -17.14 5.85 12.63
CA MET A 70 -16.65 5.02 13.75
C MET A 70 -15.70 5.81 14.65
N GLN A 71 -16.21 6.79 15.39
CA GLN A 71 -15.41 7.69 16.22
C GLN A 71 -14.64 6.96 17.32
N GLU A 72 -15.08 5.79 17.76
CA GLU A 72 -14.41 4.91 18.71
C GLU A 72 -13.03 4.39 18.24
N LEU A 73 -12.74 4.49 16.94
CA LEU A 73 -11.43 4.12 16.39
C LEU A 73 -10.38 5.23 16.51
N LEU A 74 -10.80 6.49 16.71
CA LEU A 74 -9.88 7.63 16.77
C LEU A 74 -8.88 7.55 17.93
N PRO A 75 -9.24 7.06 19.14
CA PRO A 75 -8.25 6.86 20.21
C PRO A 75 -7.13 5.90 19.81
N VAL A 76 -7.41 4.85 19.04
CA VAL A 76 -6.41 3.90 18.54
C VAL A 76 -5.51 4.56 17.50
N ALA A 77 -6.09 5.31 16.57
CA ALA A 77 -5.35 6.11 15.59
C ALA A 77 -4.41 7.11 16.26
N LYS A 78 -4.93 7.84 17.24
CA LYS A 78 -4.14 8.81 18.03
C LYS A 78 -2.98 8.15 18.76
N SER A 79 -3.22 7.01 19.40
CA SER A 79 -2.19 6.24 20.08
C SER A 79 -1.04 5.85 19.14
N CYS A 80 -1.35 5.48 17.88
CA CYS A 80 -0.33 5.19 16.87
C CYS A 80 0.48 6.45 16.50
N ILE A 81 -0.20 7.58 16.29
CA ILE A 81 0.45 8.86 15.95
C ILE A 81 1.31 9.36 17.12
N ASP A 82 0.81 9.28 18.36
CA ASP A 82 1.57 9.68 19.55
C ASP A 82 2.81 8.81 19.75
N PHE A 83 2.69 7.50 19.51
CA PHE A 83 3.84 6.60 19.54
C PHE A 83 4.89 6.96 18.47
N LEU A 84 4.46 7.31 17.27
CA LEU A 84 5.36 7.78 16.21
C LEU A 84 6.07 9.06 16.60
N ASN A 85 5.35 10.06 17.15
CA ASN A 85 5.90 11.33 17.58
C ASN A 85 6.93 11.18 18.70
N ALA A 86 6.62 10.34 19.69
CA ALA A 86 7.44 10.18 20.88
C ALA A 86 8.70 9.32 20.65
N HIS A 87 8.64 8.32 19.74
CA HIS A 87 9.61 7.25 19.71
C HIS A 87 10.24 6.95 18.34
N CYS A 88 9.61 7.39 17.25
CA CYS A 88 10.01 6.90 15.93
C CYS A 88 10.78 7.92 15.07
N ILE A 89 10.99 9.13 15.58
CA ILE A 89 11.74 10.19 14.88
C ILE A 89 13.15 10.27 15.46
N ASP A 90 14.16 10.16 14.58
CA ASP A 90 15.56 10.30 14.96
C ASP A 90 15.97 11.78 15.04
N SER A 91 17.11 12.06 15.64
CA SER A 91 17.66 13.41 15.82
C SER A 91 17.91 14.17 14.52
N ASP A 92 18.08 13.46 13.39
CA ASP A 92 18.23 14.03 12.05
C ASP A 92 16.89 14.34 11.35
N GLY A 93 15.75 14.09 12.01
CA GLY A 93 14.41 14.28 11.48
C GLY A 93 13.88 13.11 10.66
N ARG A 94 14.70 12.09 10.33
CA ARG A 94 14.27 10.87 9.68
C ARG A 94 13.58 9.94 10.68
N MET A 95 12.73 9.05 10.17
CA MET A 95 12.07 8.05 11.02
C MET A 95 12.82 6.72 11.02
N PHE A 96 12.76 6.00 12.15
CA PHE A 96 13.25 4.63 12.25
C PHE A 96 12.41 3.67 11.42
N PHE A 97 12.92 2.45 11.23
CA PHE A 97 12.19 1.36 10.58
C PHE A 97 11.57 0.41 11.61
N THR A 98 12.31 0.10 12.69
CA THR A 98 11.86 -0.77 13.78
C THR A 98 12.34 -0.19 15.11
N VAL A 99 11.47 -0.31 16.13
CA VAL A 99 11.73 0.07 17.52
C VAL A 99 11.28 -1.05 18.46
N THR A 100 11.76 -1.03 19.72
CA THR A 100 11.26 -1.93 20.77
C THR A 100 9.80 -1.59 21.13
N ALA A 101 9.15 -2.45 21.94
CA ALA A 101 7.81 -2.21 22.44
C ALA A 101 7.66 -0.85 23.15
N ASP A 102 8.69 -0.45 23.93
CA ASP A 102 8.76 0.82 24.68
C ASP A 102 9.40 1.96 23.86
N GLY A 103 9.62 1.76 22.56
CA GLY A 103 10.03 2.82 21.63
C GLY A 103 11.54 3.05 21.47
N LYS A 104 12.41 2.19 22.02
CA LYS A 104 13.86 2.33 21.80
C LYS A 104 14.25 1.94 20.37
N PRO A 105 15.13 2.69 19.71
CA PRO A 105 15.57 2.42 18.34
C PRO A 105 16.26 1.06 18.18
N LEU A 106 15.81 0.26 17.21
CA LEU A 106 16.43 -1.02 16.88
C LEU A 106 17.05 -1.00 15.48
N ARG A 107 16.33 -0.48 14.49
CA ARG A 107 16.77 -0.48 13.11
C ARG A 107 16.56 0.89 12.48
N LYS A 108 17.59 1.38 11.82
CA LYS A 108 17.53 2.59 11.02
C LYS A 108 16.57 2.42 9.83
N ARG A 109 16.27 3.49 9.19
CA ARG A 109 15.30 3.60 8.09
C ARG A 109 15.68 2.76 6.87
N ARG A 110 14.66 2.36 6.15
CA ARG A 110 14.74 1.73 4.85
C ARG A 110 13.88 2.54 3.89
N TYR A 111 14.48 3.33 3.01
CA TYR A 111 13.77 4.31 2.20
C TYR A 111 13.07 5.38 3.05
N MET A 112 12.14 6.15 2.44
CA MET A 112 11.32 7.16 3.13
C MET A 112 9.89 6.68 3.46
N PHE A 113 9.64 5.38 3.47
CA PHE A 113 8.28 4.87 3.64
C PHE A 113 7.73 5.00 5.05
N SER A 114 8.58 5.07 6.07
CA SER A 114 8.11 5.41 7.43
C SER A 114 7.47 6.78 7.45
N GLU A 115 8.15 7.74 6.84
CA GLU A 115 7.70 9.12 6.70
C GLU A 115 6.40 9.22 5.88
N THR A 116 6.29 8.49 4.76
CA THR A 116 5.07 8.54 3.93
C THR A 116 3.84 8.00 4.66
N PHE A 117 3.97 6.94 5.45
CA PHE A 117 2.86 6.43 6.26
C PHE A 117 2.51 7.34 7.44
N TYR A 118 3.49 8.03 8.01
CA TYR A 118 3.24 9.05 9.02
C TYR A 118 2.46 10.24 8.43
N ILE A 119 2.81 10.70 7.23
CA ILE A 119 2.09 11.77 6.53
C ILE A 119 0.61 11.45 6.38
N ILE A 120 0.28 10.27 5.82
CA ILE A 120 -1.12 9.91 5.57
C ILE A 120 -1.89 9.66 6.88
N ALA A 121 -1.24 9.15 7.92
CA ALA A 121 -1.85 9.00 9.24
C ALA A 121 -2.24 10.37 9.83
N CYS A 122 -1.33 11.32 9.82
CA CYS A 122 -1.57 12.67 10.29
C CYS A 122 -2.63 13.40 9.46
N ALA A 123 -2.61 13.25 8.12
CA ALA A 123 -3.56 13.89 7.23
C ALA A 123 -4.99 13.37 7.45
N GLU A 124 -5.17 12.07 7.52
CA GLU A 124 -6.49 11.46 7.71
C GLU A 124 -7.03 11.68 9.12
N TYR A 125 -6.16 11.71 10.14
CA TYR A 125 -6.54 12.06 11.49
C TYR A 125 -6.97 13.53 11.61
N PHE A 126 -6.25 14.45 10.95
CA PHE A 126 -6.67 15.85 10.83
C PHE A 126 -8.05 15.97 10.20
N LYS A 127 -8.31 15.25 9.11
CA LYS A 127 -9.62 15.24 8.43
C LYS A 127 -10.75 14.82 9.38
N ALA A 128 -10.49 13.86 10.29
CA ALA A 128 -11.45 13.35 11.25
C ALA A 128 -11.70 14.28 12.44
N THR A 129 -10.66 15.04 12.86
CA THR A 129 -10.67 15.72 14.17
C THR A 129 -10.47 17.23 14.10
N GLY A 130 -9.90 17.74 13.01
CA GLY A 130 -9.45 19.13 12.90
C GLY A 130 -8.12 19.40 13.61
N ASP A 131 -7.35 18.38 14.02
CA ASP A 131 -6.07 18.53 14.72
C ASP A 131 -5.02 19.21 13.84
N MET A 132 -4.79 20.50 14.07
CA MET A 132 -3.87 21.33 13.28
C MET A 132 -2.40 20.94 13.46
N GLU A 133 -2.02 20.32 14.57
CA GLU A 133 -0.66 19.82 14.77
C GLU A 133 -0.39 18.63 13.82
N CYS A 134 -1.35 17.73 13.70
CA CYS A 134 -1.29 16.65 12.73
C CYS A 134 -1.18 17.19 11.29
N LEU A 135 -1.97 18.20 10.90
CA LEU A 135 -1.85 18.82 9.58
C LEU A 135 -0.46 19.44 9.35
N ALA A 136 0.06 20.17 10.34
CA ALA A 136 1.38 20.78 10.25
C ALA A 136 2.49 19.72 10.08
N ASN A 137 2.40 18.62 10.83
CA ASN A 137 3.32 17.50 10.71
C ASN A 137 3.22 16.81 9.34
N ALA A 138 2.01 16.58 8.84
CA ALA A 138 1.80 15.99 7.50
C ALA A 138 2.45 16.86 6.40
N ARG A 139 2.23 18.18 6.43
CA ARG A 139 2.83 19.13 5.48
C ARG A 139 4.37 19.14 5.58
N LYS A 140 4.91 19.21 6.80
CA LYS A 140 6.37 19.22 7.05
C LYS A 140 7.04 17.98 6.49
N TYR A 141 6.52 16.79 6.78
CA TYR A 141 7.12 15.55 6.33
C TYR A 141 6.88 15.30 4.84
N TYR A 142 5.78 15.79 4.28
CA TYR A 142 5.56 15.74 2.84
C TYR A 142 6.60 16.56 2.08
N ASP A 143 6.83 17.81 2.46
CA ASP A 143 7.86 18.66 1.86
C ASP A 143 9.27 18.05 2.04
N PHE A 144 9.52 17.43 3.19
CA PHE A 144 10.76 16.72 3.46
C PHE A 144 10.96 15.50 2.54
N CYS A 145 9.95 14.67 2.35
CA CYS A 145 10.00 13.53 1.43
C CYS A 145 10.16 13.97 -0.03
N LEU A 146 9.45 15.00 -0.47
CA LEU A 146 9.60 15.55 -1.81
C LEU A 146 11.00 16.11 -2.05
N ASN A 147 11.57 16.81 -1.06
CA ASN A 147 12.94 17.30 -1.19
C ASN A 147 13.94 16.15 -1.34
N MET A 148 13.81 15.07 -0.54
CA MET A 148 14.65 13.89 -0.67
C MET A 148 14.45 13.16 -2.01
N TYR A 149 13.21 13.14 -2.54
CA TYR A 149 12.91 12.54 -3.83
C TYR A 149 13.58 13.30 -4.99
N ARG A 150 13.44 14.63 -4.99
CA ARG A 150 14.01 15.52 -6.03
C ARG A 150 15.52 15.71 -5.90
N ASN A 151 16.01 15.66 -4.67
CA ASN A 151 17.42 15.88 -4.31
C ASN A 151 17.89 14.77 -3.38
N PRO A 152 18.20 13.55 -3.88
CA PRO A 152 18.59 12.42 -3.02
C PRO A 152 19.80 12.69 -2.12
N GLU A 153 20.66 13.61 -2.52
CA GLU A 153 21.84 14.04 -1.71
C GLU A 153 21.44 14.85 -0.47
N SER A 154 20.21 15.35 -0.40
CA SER A 154 19.69 16.10 0.76
C SER A 154 19.25 15.22 1.91
N ASP A 155 19.24 13.89 1.74
CA ASP A 155 18.88 12.96 2.81
C ASP A 155 19.89 13.07 3.96
N PRO A 156 19.48 13.54 5.15
CA PRO A 156 20.38 13.70 6.30
C PRO A 156 20.98 12.38 6.77
N TYR A 157 20.31 11.27 6.41
CA TYR A 157 20.86 9.93 6.61
C TYR A 157 21.01 9.23 5.26
N LYS A 158 22.07 9.57 4.57
CA LYS A 158 22.42 8.93 3.30
C LYS A 158 22.80 7.47 3.53
N ILE A 159 21.93 6.57 3.10
CA ILE A 159 22.27 5.15 3.06
C ILE A 159 23.38 4.98 2.02
N THR A 160 24.51 4.36 2.39
CA THR A 160 25.57 4.03 1.46
C THR A 160 24.97 3.35 0.22
N PRO A 161 25.28 3.82 -1.00
CA PRO A 161 24.77 3.21 -2.21
C PRO A 161 25.04 1.71 -2.22
N LYS A 162 24.04 0.91 -2.58
CA LYS A 162 24.22 -0.54 -2.77
C LYS A 162 24.88 -0.86 -4.10
N SER A 163 24.94 0.10 -5.00
CA SER A 163 25.60 0.03 -6.32
C SER A 163 26.78 0.96 -6.37
N VAL A 164 27.76 0.66 -7.23
CA VAL A 164 28.87 1.55 -7.52
C VAL A 164 28.38 2.62 -8.48
N PRO A 165 28.47 3.91 -8.12
CA PRO A 165 28.03 5.01 -8.98
C PRO A 165 28.71 5.00 -10.36
N GLY A 166 27.96 5.36 -11.41
CA GLY A 166 28.46 5.50 -12.78
C GLY A 166 28.53 4.19 -13.58
N THR A 167 28.19 3.03 -12.98
CA THR A 167 28.17 1.76 -13.73
C THR A 167 26.76 1.42 -14.22
N ARG A 168 25.80 1.38 -13.33
CA ARG A 168 24.39 1.06 -13.63
C ARG A 168 23.49 1.74 -12.59
N ASP A 169 23.48 3.06 -12.66
CA ASP A 169 22.66 3.85 -11.74
C ASP A 169 21.19 3.70 -12.11
N MET A 170 20.39 3.31 -11.12
CA MET A 170 18.97 3.02 -11.32
C MET A 170 18.09 3.83 -10.38
N LYS A 171 16.93 4.21 -10.88
CA LYS A 171 15.80 4.73 -10.11
C LYS A 171 14.71 3.66 -9.96
N ALA A 172 13.89 3.78 -8.91
CA ALA A 172 12.88 2.79 -8.57
C ALA A 172 11.46 3.37 -8.68
N LEU A 173 10.53 2.58 -9.24
CA LEU A 173 9.13 2.94 -9.43
C LEU A 173 8.40 3.22 -8.12
N ASN A 174 8.75 2.50 -7.05
CA ASN A 174 8.06 2.56 -5.77
C ASN A 174 8.06 3.95 -5.12
N LEU A 175 9.05 4.80 -5.41
CA LEU A 175 9.13 6.16 -4.85
C LEU A 175 8.08 7.11 -5.45
N PRO A 176 8.03 7.36 -6.78
CA PRO A 176 6.99 8.21 -7.34
C PRO A 176 5.60 7.62 -7.18
N MET A 177 5.45 6.30 -7.18
CA MET A 177 4.18 5.61 -6.95
C MET A 177 3.61 5.92 -5.55
N ILE A 178 4.39 5.73 -4.47
CA ILE A 178 3.92 6.00 -3.12
C ILE A 178 3.68 7.51 -2.90
N LEU A 179 4.54 8.35 -3.46
CA LEU A 179 4.36 9.80 -3.36
C LEU A 179 3.09 10.28 -4.07
N LEU A 180 2.73 9.69 -5.21
CA LEU A 180 1.46 9.99 -5.88
C LEU A 180 0.26 9.69 -4.96
N ASN A 181 0.24 8.52 -4.33
CA ASN A 181 -0.82 8.17 -3.39
C ASN A 181 -0.87 9.13 -2.19
N VAL A 182 0.27 9.43 -1.58
CA VAL A 182 0.37 10.39 -0.46
C VAL A 182 -0.10 11.77 -0.86
N THR A 183 0.25 12.22 -2.07
CA THR A 183 -0.19 13.51 -2.63
C THR A 183 -1.71 13.57 -2.77
N CYS A 184 -2.32 12.49 -3.28
CA CYS A 184 -3.78 12.39 -3.42
C CYS A 184 -4.49 12.39 -2.06
N VAL A 185 -3.96 11.68 -1.07
CA VAL A 185 -4.50 11.68 0.30
C VAL A 185 -4.41 13.09 0.92
N LEU A 186 -3.26 13.75 0.80
CA LEU A 186 -3.10 15.12 1.31
C LEU A 186 -4.05 16.10 0.63
N ARG A 187 -4.18 16.05 -0.70
CA ARG A 187 -5.10 16.89 -1.46
C ARG A 187 -6.56 16.72 -1.00
N ASP A 188 -6.94 15.48 -0.62
CA ASP A 188 -8.27 15.22 -0.09
C ASP A 188 -8.46 15.77 1.33
N CYS A 189 -7.44 15.75 2.15
CA CYS A 189 -7.50 16.20 3.54
C CYS A 189 -7.22 17.72 3.69
N ASP A 190 -6.23 18.26 2.98
CA ASP A 190 -5.74 19.64 3.09
C ASP A 190 -6.24 20.51 1.93
N LYS A 191 -7.36 21.16 2.14
CA LYS A 191 -8.01 22.00 1.10
C LYS A 191 -7.30 23.35 0.84
N GLU A 192 -6.36 23.75 1.69
CA GLU A 192 -5.62 25.01 1.51
C GLU A 192 -4.52 24.92 0.45
N LYS A 193 -3.95 23.71 0.23
CA LYS A 193 -2.81 23.51 -0.67
C LYS A 193 -3.13 22.67 -1.92
N VAL A 194 -4.39 22.60 -2.34
CA VAL A 194 -4.84 21.76 -3.47
C VAL A 194 -4.03 22.00 -4.73
N GLU A 195 -3.77 23.26 -5.12
CA GLU A 195 -3.01 23.60 -6.32
C GLU A 195 -1.56 23.13 -6.26
N TYR A 196 -0.95 23.17 -5.07
CA TYR A 196 0.39 22.63 -4.87
C TYR A 196 0.40 21.11 -5.08
N TYR A 197 -0.56 20.40 -4.48
CA TYR A 197 -0.66 18.93 -4.65
C TYR A 197 -0.99 18.55 -6.10
N ASN A 198 -1.79 19.33 -6.82
CA ASN A 198 -2.08 19.10 -8.23
C ASN A 198 -0.81 19.21 -9.10
N ALA A 199 0.03 20.22 -8.84
CA ALA A 199 1.30 20.39 -9.55
C ALA A 199 2.25 19.22 -9.31
N VAL A 200 2.38 18.77 -8.05
CA VAL A 200 3.22 17.62 -7.70
C VAL A 200 2.68 16.33 -8.29
N ALA A 201 1.36 16.10 -8.27
CA ALA A 201 0.78 14.90 -8.85
C ALA A 201 1.08 14.78 -10.36
N LYS A 202 1.05 15.90 -11.11
CA LYS A 202 1.43 15.93 -12.53
C LYS A 202 2.90 15.56 -12.77
N GLU A 203 3.79 16.09 -11.94
CA GLU A 203 5.23 15.73 -11.97
C GLU A 203 5.41 14.21 -11.73
N LEU A 204 4.79 13.68 -10.68
CA LEU A 204 4.91 12.26 -10.33
C LEU A 204 4.31 11.33 -11.40
N VAL A 205 3.18 11.71 -12.02
CA VAL A 205 2.60 10.96 -13.14
C VAL A 205 3.55 10.92 -14.34
N ALA A 206 4.22 12.02 -14.64
CA ALA A 206 5.21 12.08 -15.73
C ALA A 206 6.40 11.14 -15.43
N ASP A 207 6.91 11.17 -14.20
CA ASP A 207 7.99 10.27 -13.77
C ASP A 207 7.58 8.80 -13.81
N ILE A 208 6.36 8.47 -13.36
CA ILE A 208 5.80 7.11 -13.40
C ILE A 208 5.70 6.59 -14.83
N LYS A 209 5.21 7.41 -15.77
CA LYS A 209 5.07 7.00 -17.17
C LYS A 209 6.40 6.56 -17.80
N ALA A 210 7.54 7.09 -17.34
CA ALA A 210 8.86 6.70 -17.81
C ALA A 210 9.20 5.22 -17.54
N PHE A 211 8.61 4.60 -16.53
CA PHE A 211 8.83 3.18 -16.21
C PHE A 211 8.04 2.21 -17.10
N ASN A 212 7.21 2.73 -18.01
CA ASN A 212 6.45 1.89 -18.94
C ASN A 212 7.31 1.44 -20.12
N VAL A 213 7.39 0.13 -20.33
CA VAL A 213 8.13 -0.44 -21.45
C VAL A 213 7.43 -0.12 -22.76
N SER A 214 7.97 0.86 -23.50
CA SER A 214 7.55 1.21 -24.87
C SER A 214 6.03 1.21 -25.12
N GLY A 215 5.25 1.72 -24.18
CA GLY A 215 3.79 1.79 -24.31
C GLY A 215 3.06 0.45 -24.21
N THR A 216 3.71 -0.60 -23.68
CA THR A 216 3.12 -1.95 -23.55
C THR A 216 2.12 -2.07 -22.40
N GLY A 217 2.24 -1.25 -21.36
CA GLY A 217 1.55 -1.38 -20.07
C GLY A 217 2.36 -2.13 -19.02
N PHE A 218 3.48 -2.76 -19.38
CA PHE A 218 4.41 -3.31 -18.39
C PHE A 218 5.15 -2.19 -17.67
N MET A 219 5.07 -2.20 -16.34
CA MET A 219 5.77 -1.27 -15.47
C MET A 219 6.99 -1.98 -14.85
N LEU A 220 8.18 -1.44 -15.09
CA LEU A 220 9.42 -1.97 -14.51
C LEU A 220 9.56 -1.50 -13.06
N GLU A 221 10.09 -2.36 -12.17
CA GLU A 221 10.43 -1.99 -10.79
C GLU A 221 11.64 -1.04 -10.72
N GLY A 222 12.54 -1.13 -11.69
CA GLY A 222 13.73 -0.30 -11.80
C GLY A 222 14.03 0.09 -13.23
N LEU A 223 14.58 1.32 -13.39
CA LEU A 223 14.96 1.89 -14.67
C LEU A 223 16.26 2.64 -14.48
N GLY A 224 17.11 2.69 -15.50
CA GLY A 224 18.30 3.54 -15.50
C GLY A 224 17.92 5.01 -15.25
N ILE A 225 18.81 5.78 -14.64
CA ILE A 225 18.52 7.18 -14.27
C ILE A 225 18.17 8.06 -15.48
N ASN A 226 18.67 7.71 -16.68
CA ASN A 226 18.34 8.41 -17.92
C ASN A 226 17.24 7.69 -18.74
N GLY A 227 16.58 6.68 -18.17
CA GLY A 227 15.51 5.94 -18.83
C GLY A 227 15.96 4.65 -19.53
N GLU A 228 17.18 4.17 -19.27
CA GLU A 228 17.70 2.95 -19.89
C GLU A 228 17.00 1.69 -19.33
N TYR A 229 16.63 0.77 -20.20
CA TYR A 229 16.21 -0.57 -19.86
C TYR A 229 17.39 -1.54 -20.00
N PHE A 230 17.94 -1.98 -18.87
CA PHE A 230 19.08 -2.90 -18.81
C PHE A 230 18.59 -4.36 -18.90
N ASN A 231 18.17 -4.77 -20.09
CA ASN A 231 17.57 -6.11 -20.29
C ASN A 231 18.51 -7.28 -20.04
N GLU A 232 19.82 -7.04 -19.98
CA GLU A 232 20.82 -8.04 -19.59
C GLU A 232 20.84 -8.31 -18.07
N SER A 233 20.12 -7.50 -17.26
CA SER A 233 20.08 -7.63 -15.80
C SER A 233 18.79 -8.24 -15.31
N ALA A 234 18.87 -9.35 -14.56
CA ALA A 234 17.70 -9.96 -13.94
C ALA A 234 16.90 -8.95 -13.09
N GLY A 235 17.58 -8.11 -12.30
CA GLY A 235 16.93 -7.10 -11.47
C GLY A 235 16.19 -6.01 -12.26
N ALA A 236 16.65 -5.70 -13.49
CA ALA A 236 15.99 -4.70 -14.32
C ALA A 236 14.77 -5.25 -15.11
N ARG A 237 14.71 -6.59 -15.33
CA ARG A 237 13.58 -7.24 -16.01
C ARG A 237 12.43 -7.62 -15.08
N VAL A 238 12.60 -7.46 -13.76
CA VAL A 238 11.57 -7.84 -12.78
C VAL A 238 10.37 -6.91 -12.89
N VAL A 239 9.20 -7.53 -12.98
CA VAL A 239 7.90 -6.89 -12.84
C VAL A 239 7.24 -7.42 -11.56
N ASN A 240 6.72 -6.53 -10.74
CA ASN A 240 5.82 -6.87 -9.64
C ASN A 240 4.38 -6.62 -10.11
N PRO A 241 3.61 -7.67 -10.44
CA PRO A 241 2.23 -7.50 -10.89
C PRO A 241 1.38 -6.76 -9.87
N GLY A 242 1.60 -7.00 -8.56
CA GLY A 242 0.88 -6.32 -7.48
C GLY A 242 1.12 -4.81 -7.46
N HIS A 243 2.38 -4.36 -7.59
CA HIS A 243 2.70 -2.93 -7.65
C HIS A 243 2.09 -2.27 -8.89
N SER A 244 2.15 -2.94 -10.05
CA SER A 244 1.55 -2.40 -11.27
C SER A 244 0.02 -2.29 -11.16
N ILE A 245 -0.63 -3.28 -10.52
CA ILE A 245 -2.06 -3.28 -10.24
C ILE A 245 -2.42 -2.15 -9.25
N GLU A 246 -1.66 -2.00 -8.15
CA GLU A 246 -1.86 -0.92 -7.18
C GLU A 246 -1.67 0.44 -7.84
N LEU A 247 -0.60 0.61 -8.60
CA LEU A 247 -0.34 1.83 -9.37
C LEU A 247 -1.48 2.16 -10.33
N SER A 248 -2.07 1.16 -10.97
CA SER A 248 -3.13 1.38 -11.95
C SER A 248 -4.33 2.12 -11.37
N TRP A 249 -4.74 1.80 -10.14
CA TRP A 249 -5.85 2.53 -9.54
C TRP A 249 -5.42 3.86 -8.91
N PHE A 250 -4.16 4.05 -8.50
CA PHE A 250 -3.65 5.39 -8.16
C PHE A 250 -3.71 6.34 -9.37
N LEU A 251 -3.28 5.85 -10.54
CA LEU A 251 -3.35 6.59 -11.79
C LEU A 251 -4.81 6.84 -12.22
N LEU A 252 -5.69 5.86 -12.05
CA LEU A 252 -7.11 6.00 -12.37
C LEU A 252 -7.78 7.06 -11.50
N ASP A 253 -7.52 7.06 -10.19
CA ASP A 253 -8.07 8.08 -9.29
C ASP A 253 -7.57 9.49 -9.67
N GLN A 254 -6.29 9.61 -10.03
CA GLN A 254 -5.74 10.87 -10.51
C GLN A 254 -6.37 11.30 -11.84
N ALA A 255 -6.56 10.35 -12.77
CA ALA A 255 -7.17 10.60 -14.06
C ALA A 255 -8.65 11.02 -13.94
N ILE A 256 -9.40 10.41 -13.04
CA ILE A 256 -10.79 10.79 -12.75
C ILE A 256 -10.83 12.19 -12.15
N TYR A 257 -9.92 12.50 -11.23
CA TYR A 257 -9.85 13.83 -10.60
C TYR A 257 -9.56 14.95 -11.61
N GLU A 258 -8.70 14.71 -12.60
CA GLU A 258 -8.32 15.69 -13.63
C GLU A 258 -9.20 15.63 -14.89
N ASP A 259 -10.13 14.67 -14.98
CA ASP A 259 -10.88 14.33 -16.20
C ASP A 259 -9.97 14.06 -17.41
N ASP A 260 -8.84 13.38 -17.17
CA ASP A 260 -7.83 13.04 -18.17
C ASP A 260 -8.10 11.67 -18.80
N GLY A 261 -8.69 11.68 -20.02
CA GLY A 261 -9.01 10.46 -20.78
C GLY A 261 -7.78 9.64 -21.20
N GLU A 262 -6.63 10.29 -21.47
CA GLU A 262 -5.41 9.59 -21.86
C GLU A 262 -4.80 8.85 -20.64
N LEU A 263 -4.81 9.50 -19.48
CA LEU A 263 -4.34 8.88 -18.24
C LEU A 263 -5.27 7.74 -17.81
N LYS A 264 -6.60 7.87 -17.99
CA LYS A 264 -7.56 6.78 -17.78
C LYS A 264 -7.22 5.56 -18.65
N ALA A 265 -6.99 5.78 -19.94
CA ALA A 265 -6.64 4.72 -20.88
C ALA A 265 -5.29 4.06 -20.51
N PHE A 266 -4.32 4.84 -20.07
CA PHE A 266 -3.03 4.34 -19.60
C PHE A 266 -3.18 3.51 -18.33
N ALA A 267 -3.91 3.98 -17.33
CA ALA A 267 -4.19 3.25 -16.10
C ALA A 267 -4.87 1.90 -16.36
N GLN A 268 -5.88 1.90 -17.24
CA GLN A 268 -6.56 0.69 -17.69
C GLN A 268 -5.60 -0.30 -18.35
N LYS A 269 -4.72 0.17 -19.23
CA LYS A 269 -3.72 -0.66 -19.91
C LYS A 269 -2.72 -1.26 -18.94
N VAL A 270 -2.25 -0.48 -17.96
CA VAL A 270 -1.35 -0.99 -16.89
C VAL A 270 -2.03 -2.11 -16.10
N PHE A 271 -3.30 -1.91 -15.72
CA PHE A 271 -4.06 -2.95 -15.03
C PHE A 271 -4.20 -4.23 -15.86
N ASP A 272 -4.68 -4.11 -17.10
CA ASP A 272 -4.91 -5.25 -17.99
C ASP A 272 -3.63 -6.07 -18.18
N THR A 273 -2.53 -5.38 -18.51
CA THR A 273 -1.23 -6.01 -18.71
C THR A 273 -0.73 -6.69 -17.45
N ALA A 274 -0.80 -6.01 -16.30
CA ALA A 274 -0.29 -6.54 -15.04
C ALA A 274 -1.12 -7.73 -14.53
N PHE A 275 -2.44 -7.66 -14.66
CA PHE A 275 -3.33 -8.73 -14.23
C PHE A 275 -3.15 -9.99 -15.08
N ASP A 276 -3.17 -9.86 -16.41
CA ASP A 276 -3.00 -10.98 -17.34
C ASP A 276 -1.60 -11.62 -17.17
N PHE A 277 -0.56 -10.81 -16.98
CA PHE A 277 0.80 -11.29 -16.74
C PHE A 277 0.97 -11.96 -15.39
N GLY A 278 0.34 -11.40 -14.32
CA GLY A 278 0.51 -11.84 -12.94
C GLY A 278 -0.35 -13.04 -12.54
N TRP A 279 -1.47 -13.29 -13.22
CA TRP A 279 -2.38 -14.36 -12.83
C TRP A 279 -1.77 -15.74 -13.08
N ASP A 280 -1.79 -16.62 -12.07
CA ASP A 280 -1.32 -18.00 -12.18
C ASP A 280 -2.44 -18.90 -12.72
N GLU A 281 -2.37 -19.27 -14.01
CA GLU A 281 -3.38 -20.11 -14.66
C GLU A 281 -3.46 -21.54 -14.09
N ARG A 282 -2.40 -22.00 -13.41
CA ARG A 282 -2.38 -23.35 -12.84
C ARG A 282 -3.08 -23.46 -11.49
N TYR A 283 -2.85 -22.48 -10.60
CA TYR A 283 -3.33 -22.53 -9.21
C TYR A 283 -4.26 -21.36 -8.84
N GLY A 284 -4.44 -20.42 -9.77
CA GLY A 284 -5.10 -19.15 -9.47
C GLY A 284 -4.24 -18.20 -8.63
N GLY A 285 -4.75 -17.00 -8.43
CA GLY A 285 -4.08 -15.96 -7.68
C GLY A 285 -2.94 -15.27 -8.43
N ILE A 286 -2.44 -14.18 -7.85
CA ILE A 286 -1.45 -13.30 -8.47
C ILE A 286 -0.08 -13.67 -7.95
N LEU A 287 0.87 -13.96 -8.84
CA LEU A 287 2.28 -14.21 -8.53
C LEU A 287 2.96 -12.92 -8.05
N TYR A 288 3.92 -13.07 -7.14
CA TYR A 288 4.57 -11.90 -6.53
C TYR A 288 5.53 -11.19 -7.48
N PHE A 289 6.45 -11.92 -8.11
CA PHE A 289 7.38 -11.36 -9.11
C PHE A 289 7.42 -12.23 -10.36
N LYS A 290 7.62 -11.59 -11.51
CA LYS A 290 7.89 -12.26 -12.78
C LYS A 290 8.98 -11.53 -13.55
N ASP A 291 9.77 -12.27 -14.31
CA ASP A 291 10.71 -11.71 -15.26
C ASP A 291 9.98 -11.40 -16.58
N LEU A 292 10.17 -10.21 -17.11
CA LEU A 292 9.46 -9.74 -18.31
C LEU A 292 9.75 -10.61 -19.54
N GLU A 293 10.95 -11.17 -19.65
CA GLU A 293 11.40 -12.01 -20.77
C GLU A 293 11.28 -13.51 -20.48
N GLY A 294 10.73 -13.88 -19.31
CA GLY A 294 10.48 -15.27 -18.93
C GLY A 294 11.69 -16.02 -18.38
N HIS A 295 12.73 -15.29 -17.98
CA HIS A 295 13.88 -15.88 -17.29
C HIS A 295 13.58 -16.18 -15.82
N PRO A 296 14.41 -16.97 -15.12
CA PRO A 296 14.30 -17.19 -13.69
C PRO A 296 14.37 -15.88 -12.90
N VAL A 297 13.53 -15.76 -11.87
CA VAL A 297 13.56 -14.66 -10.92
C VAL A 297 14.42 -15.07 -9.71
N GLU A 298 15.31 -14.19 -9.25
CA GLU A 298 16.24 -14.49 -8.15
C GLU A 298 15.56 -14.50 -6.77
N ALA A 299 14.43 -13.79 -6.60
CA ALA A 299 13.68 -13.78 -5.34
C ALA A 299 13.00 -15.12 -5.11
N TYR A 300 13.28 -15.79 -4.01
CA TYR A 300 12.68 -17.10 -3.68
C TYR A 300 11.16 -17.04 -3.57
N GLU A 301 10.64 -15.93 -3.09
CA GLU A 301 9.21 -15.68 -2.92
C GLU A 301 8.48 -15.31 -4.21
N HIS A 302 9.15 -15.31 -5.36
CA HIS A 302 8.60 -14.82 -6.63
C HIS A 302 7.29 -15.49 -7.05
N ASP A 303 7.10 -16.77 -6.77
CA ASP A 303 5.91 -17.52 -7.13
C ASP A 303 4.89 -17.66 -5.98
N MET A 304 5.14 -17.03 -4.83
CA MET A 304 4.19 -16.98 -3.72
C MET A 304 2.98 -16.09 -4.07
N LYS A 305 1.90 -16.31 -3.31
CA LYS A 305 0.70 -15.46 -3.35
C LYS A 305 0.65 -14.65 -2.06
N LEU A 306 0.77 -13.32 -2.18
CA LEU A 306 0.69 -12.42 -1.04
C LEU A 306 -0.71 -11.79 -0.96
N TRP A 307 -1.14 -11.42 0.24
CA TRP A 307 -2.47 -10.83 0.48
C TRP A 307 -2.67 -9.52 -0.31
N TRP A 308 -1.68 -8.64 -0.25
CA TRP A 308 -1.83 -7.28 -0.74
C TRP A 308 -2.02 -7.17 -2.27
N PRO A 309 -1.36 -7.93 -3.17
CA PRO A 309 -1.66 -7.87 -4.59
C PRO A 309 -3.11 -8.23 -4.92
N HIS A 310 -3.70 -9.16 -4.16
CA HIS A 310 -5.10 -9.54 -4.32
C HIS A 310 -6.04 -8.45 -3.82
N ASN A 311 -5.71 -7.80 -2.69
CA ASN A 311 -6.47 -6.65 -2.21
C ASN A 311 -6.49 -5.51 -3.23
N GLU A 312 -5.33 -5.20 -3.81
CA GLU A 312 -5.21 -4.15 -4.82
C GLU A 312 -5.95 -4.49 -6.12
N ALA A 313 -5.92 -5.76 -6.54
CA ALA A 313 -6.67 -6.22 -7.71
C ALA A 313 -8.19 -6.15 -7.51
N ILE A 314 -8.68 -6.41 -6.31
CA ILE A 314 -10.10 -6.24 -5.96
C ILE A 314 -10.49 -4.76 -6.08
N ILE A 315 -9.68 -3.85 -5.53
CA ILE A 315 -9.92 -2.39 -5.64
C ILE A 315 -9.91 -1.96 -7.10
N ALA A 316 -8.82 -2.25 -7.81
CA ALA A 316 -8.60 -1.78 -9.18
C ALA A 316 -9.68 -2.28 -10.14
N SER A 317 -10.03 -3.56 -10.09
CA SER A 317 -11.04 -4.13 -10.97
C SER A 317 -12.42 -3.56 -10.72
N LEU A 318 -12.82 -3.33 -9.47
CA LEU A 318 -14.13 -2.72 -9.17
C LEU A 318 -14.17 -1.24 -9.57
N LYS A 319 -13.08 -0.49 -9.36
CA LYS A 319 -12.95 0.91 -9.84
C LYS A 319 -13.06 1.00 -11.36
N LEU A 320 -12.34 0.13 -12.09
CA LEU A 320 -12.42 0.07 -13.55
C LEU A 320 -13.81 -0.30 -14.04
N TYR A 321 -14.49 -1.25 -13.36
CA TYR A 321 -15.88 -1.55 -13.69
C TYR A 321 -16.79 -0.34 -13.49
N LYS A 322 -16.67 0.34 -12.35
CA LYS A 322 -17.46 1.54 -12.04
C LYS A 322 -17.26 2.65 -13.07
N GLU A 323 -16.01 2.88 -13.51
CA GLU A 323 -15.65 3.94 -14.45
C GLU A 323 -16.03 3.62 -15.90
N THR A 324 -15.86 2.35 -16.32
CA THR A 324 -16.02 1.98 -17.75
C THR A 324 -17.34 1.26 -18.07
N GLY A 325 -18.04 0.70 -17.07
CA GLY A 325 -19.19 -0.20 -17.27
C GLY A 325 -18.81 -1.55 -17.92
N ASN A 326 -17.54 -1.82 -18.18
CA ASN A 326 -17.12 -3.01 -18.89
C ASN A 326 -17.17 -4.26 -17.98
N GLN A 327 -18.03 -5.20 -18.33
CA GLN A 327 -18.28 -6.44 -17.58
C GLN A 327 -17.01 -7.26 -17.31
N LYS A 328 -15.98 -7.19 -18.17
CA LYS A 328 -14.67 -7.83 -17.97
C LYS A 328 -14.11 -7.55 -16.57
N TYR A 329 -14.18 -6.29 -16.12
CA TYR A 329 -13.61 -5.90 -14.83
C TYR A 329 -14.43 -6.40 -13.64
N TYR A 330 -15.74 -6.48 -13.78
CA TYR A 330 -16.57 -7.11 -12.75
C TYR A 330 -16.35 -8.63 -12.66
N ASP A 331 -16.08 -9.29 -13.79
CA ASP A 331 -15.74 -10.71 -13.80
C ASP A 331 -14.34 -10.96 -13.18
N ILE A 332 -13.38 -10.08 -13.42
CA ILE A 332 -12.07 -10.09 -12.72
C ILE A 332 -12.28 -9.87 -11.20
N PHE A 333 -13.05 -8.87 -10.81
CA PHE A 333 -13.40 -8.62 -9.41
C PHE A 333 -13.93 -9.89 -8.73
N LYS A 334 -14.93 -10.54 -9.30
CA LYS A 334 -15.49 -11.79 -8.77
C LYS A 334 -14.42 -12.89 -8.65
N ARG A 335 -13.64 -13.08 -9.71
CA ARG A 335 -12.57 -14.10 -9.77
C ARG A 335 -11.54 -13.92 -8.65
N VAL A 336 -11.11 -12.67 -8.40
CA VAL A 336 -10.12 -12.36 -7.36
C VAL A 336 -10.75 -12.46 -5.96
N VAL A 337 -11.99 -12.03 -5.77
CA VAL A 337 -12.73 -12.18 -4.51
C VAL A 337 -12.89 -13.66 -4.16
N ASP A 338 -13.34 -14.49 -5.09
CA ASP A 338 -13.52 -15.93 -4.86
C ASP A 338 -12.19 -16.59 -4.44
N TYR A 339 -11.09 -16.24 -5.13
CA TYR A 339 -9.76 -16.73 -4.76
C TYR A 339 -9.35 -16.25 -3.37
N ALA A 340 -9.49 -14.96 -3.09
CA ALA A 340 -9.01 -14.35 -1.86
C ALA A 340 -9.74 -14.87 -0.62
N TRP A 341 -11.06 -14.94 -0.66
CA TRP A 341 -11.85 -15.49 0.45
C TRP A 341 -11.59 -16.96 0.70
N LYS A 342 -11.37 -17.73 -0.37
CA LYS A 342 -11.07 -19.16 -0.24
C LYS A 342 -9.70 -19.43 0.39
N HIS A 343 -8.69 -18.60 0.10
CA HIS A 343 -7.30 -18.91 0.42
C HIS A 343 -6.68 -18.04 1.52
N PHE A 344 -7.09 -16.77 1.63
CA PHE A 344 -6.52 -15.83 2.60
C PHE A 344 -7.37 -15.63 3.84
N SER A 345 -8.70 -15.61 3.73
CA SER A 345 -9.58 -15.38 4.89
C SER A 345 -9.52 -16.54 5.88
N ASP A 346 -9.35 -16.25 7.16
CA ASP A 346 -9.36 -17.27 8.22
C ASP A 346 -10.64 -17.17 9.04
N PHE A 347 -11.65 -17.90 8.64
CA PHE A 347 -12.96 -17.91 9.29
C PHE A 347 -12.95 -18.38 10.76
N LYS A 348 -11.84 -18.97 11.22
CA LYS A 348 -11.74 -19.46 12.60
C LYS A 348 -11.21 -18.39 13.57
N TYR A 349 -10.20 -17.63 13.15
CA TYR A 349 -9.52 -16.69 14.04
C TYR A 349 -9.66 -15.24 13.59
N GLY A 350 -10.27 -15.00 12.43
CA GLY A 350 -10.39 -13.69 11.83
C GLY A 350 -9.13 -13.21 11.12
N GLU A 351 -9.23 -12.10 10.39
CA GLU A 351 -8.15 -11.51 9.59
C GLU A 351 -7.62 -12.48 8.52
N TRP A 352 -6.84 -11.99 7.59
CA TRP A 352 -6.29 -12.74 6.47
C TRP A 352 -4.87 -13.22 6.74
N TYR A 353 -4.51 -14.40 6.19
CA TYR A 353 -3.11 -14.81 6.09
C TYR A 353 -2.32 -13.82 5.22
N GLY A 354 -1.02 -13.64 5.52
CA GLY A 354 -0.16 -12.77 4.73
C GLY A 354 0.42 -13.45 3.50
N TYR A 355 0.85 -14.69 3.67
CA TYR A 355 1.62 -15.42 2.68
C TYR A 355 1.04 -16.81 2.43
N LEU A 356 0.84 -17.09 1.15
CA LEU A 356 0.49 -18.43 0.68
C LEU A 356 1.61 -18.94 -0.21
N ARG A 357 1.81 -20.24 -0.20
CA ARG A 357 2.60 -20.93 -1.21
C ARG A 357 1.91 -20.82 -2.56
N ARG A 358 2.61 -21.17 -3.63
CA ARG A 358 2.05 -21.10 -4.98
C ARG A 358 0.73 -21.86 -5.15
N ASP A 359 0.59 -23.02 -4.46
CA ASP A 359 -0.62 -23.85 -4.47
C ASP A 359 -1.81 -23.28 -3.70
N GLY A 360 -1.66 -22.09 -3.09
CA GLY A 360 -2.70 -21.40 -2.33
C GLY A 360 -2.85 -21.86 -0.88
N LEU A 361 -1.95 -22.69 -0.36
CA LEU A 361 -1.93 -23.05 1.06
C LEU A 361 -1.11 -22.03 1.87
N PRO A 362 -1.51 -21.69 3.10
CA PRO A 362 -0.70 -20.82 3.97
C PRO A 362 0.70 -21.37 4.20
N THR A 363 1.67 -20.46 4.42
CA THR A 363 2.98 -20.85 4.94
C THR A 363 2.87 -21.37 6.37
N GLU A 364 3.78 -22.26 6.79
CA GLU A 364 3.75 -22.85 8.12
C GLU A 364 4.98 -22.47 8.94
N PRO A 365 4.82 -21.98 10.18
CA PRO A 365 3.56 -21.56 10.79
C PRO A 365 3.01 -20.27 10.16
N PRO A 366 1.69 -20.12 10.04
CA PRO A 366 1.10 -18.93 9.44
C PRO A 366 1.07 -17.76 10.43
N CYS A 367 1.15 -16.53 9.91
CA CYS A 367 0.99 -15.31 10.69
C CYS A 367 -0.09 -14.40 10.13
N LYS A 368 -0.66 -13.56 10.98
CA LYS A 368 -1.62 -12.51 10.64
C LYS A 368 -0.96 -11.15 10.51
N GLY A 369 0.16 -10.96 11.20
CA GLY A 369 0.91 -9.72 11.19
C GLY A 369 2.40 -9.93 11.35
N HIS A 370 3.18 -9.03 10.77
CA HIS A 370 4.64 -8.94 10.92
C HIS A 370 5.13 -7.56 10.46
N THR A 371 6.45 -7.39 10.30
CA THR A 371 7.07 -6.11 9.91
C THR A 371 6.42 -5.42 8.70
N TYR A 372 5.89 -6.17 7.72
CA TYR A 372 5.30 -5.62 6.49
C TYR A 372 3.78 -5.78 6.38
N LYS A 373 3.18 -6.67 7.19
CA LYS A 373 1.74 -6.89 7.24
C LYS A 373 1.17 -6.42 8.58
N GLY A 374 0.21 -5.52 8.50
CA GLY A 374 -0.52 -4.98 9.62
C GLY A 374 -1.91 -4.53 9.18
N PRO A 375 -2.63 -3.73 9.98
CA PRO A 375 -3.96 -3.26 9.67
C PRO A 375 -3.94 -2.19 8.56
N PHE A 376 -3.72 -2.61 7.30
CA PHE A 376 -3.64 -1.69 6.17
C PHE A 376 -4.32 -2.23 4.91
N HIS A 377 -3.66 -3.04 4.07
CA HIS A 377 -4.20 -3.42 2.75
C HIS A 377 -5.57 -4.10 2.82
N VAL A 378 -5.78 -5.03 3.77
CA VAL A 378 -7.09 -5.69 3.94
C VAL A 378 -8.14 -4.67 4.34
N LEU A 379 -7.86 -3.87 5.37
CA LEU A 379 -8.80 -2.83 5.83
C LEU A 379 -9.05 -1.77 4.76
N ARG A 380 -8.01 -1.35 4.00
CA ARG A 380 -8.14 -0.39 2.90
C ARG A 380 -9.04 -0.93 1.79
N MET A 381 -8.80 -2.17 1.38
CA MET A 381 -9.61 -2.83 0.36
C MET A 381 -11.07 -2.94 0.80
N LEU A 382 -11.33 -3.44 2.01
CA LEU A 382 -12.68 -3.58 2.54
C LEU A 382 -13.39 -2.22 2.61
N THR A 383 -12.70 -1.19 3.13
CA THR A 383 -13.26 0.17 3.23
C THR A 383 -13.64 0.73 1.86
N ILE A 384 -12.72 0.74 0.91
CA ILE A 384 -12.95 1.31 -0.44
C ILE A 384 -14.04 0.54 -1.18
N VAL A 385 -14.04 -0.78 -1.11
CA VAL A 385 -15.03 -1.62 -1.81
C VAL A 385 -16.42 -1.44 -1.22
N ILE A 386 -16.55 -1.36 0.10
CA ILE A 386 -17.84 -1.09 0.76
C ILE A 386 -18.40 0.26 0.31
N GLU A 387 -17.58 1.32 0.31
CA GLU A 387 -18.00 2.64 -0.18
C GLU A 387 -18.51 2.54 -1.64
N MET A 388 -17.72 1.92 -2.53
CA MET A 388 -18.12 1.77 -3.94
C MET A 388 -19.40 0.94 -4.11
N LEU A 389 -19.54 -0.18 -3.41
CA LEU A 389 -20.72 -1.03 -3.53
C LEU A 389 -21.97 -0.35 -3.00
N ARG A 390 -21.87 0.47 -1.94
CA ARG A 390 -22.98 1.29 -1.42
C ARG A 390 -23.43 2.35 -2.44
N GLU A 391 -22.49 2.95 -3.17
CA GLU A 391 -22.80 3.92 -4.23
C GLU A 391 -23.43 3.25 -5.49
N MET A 392 -23.16 1.97 -5.69
CA MET A 392 -23.63 1.20 -6.85
C MET A 392 -24.92 0.40 -6.58
N ALA A 393 -25.39 0.38 -5.32
CA ALA A 393 -26.62 -0.29 -4.90
C ALA A 393 -27.85 0.59 -5.15
#